data_9f57164c99390ac36318248606cf2611
#
_entry.id   9f57164c99390ac36318248606cf2611
#
_cell.length_a   1.000
_cell.length_b   1.000
_cell.length_c   1.000
_cell.angle_alpha   90.00
_cell.angle_beta   90.00
_cell.angle_gamma   90.00
#
_symmetry.space_group_name_H-M   'P 1'
#
loop_
_entity.id
_entity.type
_entity.pdbx_description
1 polymer ?
#
loop_
_entity_poly.entity_id
_entity_poly.type
_entity_poly.pdbx_seq_one_letter_code
_entity_poly.pdbx_strand_id
1 'polypeptide(L)'
;LLKVSKVDLTSGSSFSPGGLTVVIGPNNGGKSQFLRDLRSKVATPRAHTPSISSADIEALPSWHGLLDKLASNLKLDDKGNLIFDRLGIDLVKSEHIRHHQSVLQPYMSGESRQSNDSQQQSALEGFGYFFLANLGTETRLNLIARQKAAEQHIVGPSSVAAAMQAAAPEVGDWINFQIRGAFQSDLIVDDSVPFQIGLVLGDAEGLPTHYQDRKSALGALRKAEEQGDGVRAFCGVVTAAATTDRSIVLIDEPEAFLHPPQALLMGRALARLNKIGAQVFVATHSAEVLRGIIGETRDVQILRLTQTDSGFHSRLIQSSDLEEITKDSLLSSARVLDGLFYRGVVIAESDSDVAIYRRVLEQIDESGSIHFLNAYGKSAAIKMTDPYRNMGTGHAVIVDFDILRDGSEFRRLVEALGGAWSSYEGDYQRLMDDIEAADRPEDRLAAADIAIQEMLAIVRSDRLPRDRFNALRYPLRSVKDKASAWSELKRLGREGLTLGGRALFDNIEAECARIGLFIVPCGEREAWLPGIVDYSRNKSAWTEAALAAITDGKLQDDHPLRAFMIRVRNFVLA
;
A
#
# COMPACT_ATOMS: atom_id res chain seq x y z
N LEU A 1 -18.31 10.66 -22.51
CA LEU A 1 -17.42 9.60 -21.99
C LEU A 1 -18.25 8.67 -21.12
N LEU A 2 -18.16 7.36 -21.34
CA LEU A 2 -18.81 6.36 -20.52
C LEU A 2 -18.10 6.32 -19.16
N LYS A 3 -18.85 6.36 -18.06
CA LYS A 3 -18.28 6.29 -16.72
C LYS A 3 -19.02 5.25 -15.88
N VAL A 4 -18.32 4.57 -15.02
CA VAL A 4 -18.91 3.77 -13.95
C VAL A 4 -19.35 4.73 -12.86
N SER A 5 -20.66 4.80 -12.61
CA SER A 5 -21.25 5.73 -11.64
C SER A 5 -21.41 5.10 -10.26
N LYS A 6 -21.58 3.77 -10.20
CA LYS A 6 -21.72 3.02 -8.95
C LYS A 6 -21.20 1.60 -9.12
N VAL A 7 -20.60 1.07 -8.08
CA VAL A 7 -20.17 -0.33 -7.96
C VAL A 7 -20.76 -0.91 -6.68
N ASP A 8 -21.52 -1.99 -6.82
CA ASP A 8 -22.01 -2.77 -5.69
C ASP A 8 -21.15 -4.04 -5.56
N LEU A 9 -20.60 -4.26 -4.39
CA LEU A 9 -19.73 -5.39 -4.11
C LEU A 9 -20.53 -6.58 -3.56
N THR A 10 -20.03 -7.77 -3.73
CA THR A 10 -20.66 -9.00 -3.20
C THR A 10 -20.72 -9.02 -1.67
N SER A 11 -19.90 -8.22 -1.00
CA SER A 11 -19.94 -7.98 0.44
C SER A 11 -21.14 -7.14 0.91
N GLY A 12 -21.96 -6.63 0.01
CA GLY A 12 -23.10 -5.76 0.31
C GLY A 12 -22.74 -4.28 0.44
N SER A 13 -21.48 -3.91 0.35
CA SER A 13 -21.05 -2.50 0.32
C SER A 13 -21.12 -1.94 -1.11
N SER A 14 -21.32 -0.63 -1.22
CA SER A 14 -21.34 0.07 -2.50
C SER A 14 -20.54 1.37 -2.44
N PHE A 15 -20.03 1.81 -3.60
CA PHE A 15 -19.37 3.10 -3.72
C PHE A 15 -19.54 3.68 -5.13
N SER A 16 -19.36 5.00 -5.24
CA SER A 16 -19.35 5.71 -6.53
C SER A 16 -17.91 6.04 -6.89
N PRO A 17 -17.34 5.41 -7.93
CA PRO A 17 -15.96 5.66 -8.34
C PRO A 17 -15.74 7.11 -8.81
N GLY A 18 -14.61 7.69 -8.39
CA GLY A 18 -14.14 9.00 -8.88
C GLY A 18 -13.43 8.90 -10.23
N GLY A 19 -12.77 9.99 -10.63
CA GLY A 19 -11.92 10.02 -11.82
C GLY A 19 -10.72 9.08 -11.70
N LEU A 20 -10.14 8.98 -10.50
CA LEU A 20 -9.07 8.04 -10.16
C LEU A 20 -9.47 7.22 -8.94
N THR A 21 -9.53 5.91 -9.09
CA THR A 21 -9.79 4.95 -8.01
C THR A 21 -8.61 4.00 -7.88
N VAL A 22 -8.02 3.95 -6.69
CA VAL A 22 -6.89 3.06 -6.38
C VAL A 22 -7.36 1.93 -5.49
N VAL A 23 -7.14 0.71 -5.93
CA VAL A 23 -7.50 -0.52 -5.21
C VAL A 23 -6.26 -1.08 -4.55
N ILE A 24 -6.27 -1.13 -3.22
CA ILE A 24 -5.15 -1.61 -2.39
C ILE A 24 -5.58 -2.77 -1.49
N GLY A 25 -4.64 -3.38 -0.82
CA GLY A 25 -4.88 -4.45 0.15
C GLY A 25 -3.80 -5.51 0.14
N PRO A 26 -3.88 -6.52 1.03
CA PRO A 26 -2.88 -7.56 1.13
C PRO A 26 -2.77 -8.42 -0.14
N ASN A 27 -1.68 -9.18 -0.24
CA ASN A 27 -1.57 -10.20 -1.28
C ASN A 27 -2.77 -11.17 -1.17
N ASN A 28 -3.28 -11.59 -2.32
CA ASN A 28 -4.51 -12.38 -2.43
C ASN A 28 -5.78 -11.67 -1.88
N GLY A 29 -5.75 -10.35 -1.66
CA GLY A 29 -6.90 -9.56 -1.23
C GLY A 29 -7.97 -9.33 -2.31
N GLY A 30 -7.78 -9.87 -3.53
CA GLY A 30 -8.76 -9.78 -4.61
C GLY A 30 -8.64 -8.55 -5.52
N LYS A 31 -7.55 -7.79 -5.44
CA LYS A 31 -7.36 -6.55 -6.24
C LYS A 31 -7.45 -6.78 -7.75
N SER A 32 -6.65 -7.70 -8.29
CA SER A 32 -6.67 -8.05 -9.72
C SER A 32 -8.00 -8.70 -10.11
N GLN A 33 -8.62 -9.45 -9.18
CA GLN A 33 -9.95 -10.02 -9.41
C GLN A 33 -10.99 -8.91 -9.54
N PHE A 34 -10.94 -7.88 -8.69
CA PHE A 34 -11.82 -6.72 -8.78
C PHE A 34 -11.74 -6.02 -10.15
N LEU A 35 -10.53 -5.80 -10.68
CA LEU A 35 -10.38 -5.21 -12.02
C LEU A 35 -10.94 -6.11 -13.12
N ARG A 36 -10.69 -7.43 -13.04
CA ARG A 36 -11.28 -8.40 -13.98
C ARG A 36 -12.81 -8.42 -13.91
N ASP A 37 -13.36 -8.36 -12.70
CA ASP A 37 -14.81 -8.34 -12.48
C ASP A 37 -15.43 -7.04 -12.99
N LEU A 38 -14.78 -5.89 -12.73
CA LEU A 38 -15.22 -4.60 -13.25
C LEU A 38 -15.21 -4.59 -14.78
N ARG A 39 -14.15 -5.09 -15.39
CA ARG A 39 -14.08 -5.30 -16.84
C ARG A 39 -15.24 -6.15 -17.34
N SER A 40 -15.51 -7.27 -16.68
CA SER A 40 -16.59 -8.18 -17.04
C SER A 40 -17.96 -7.52 -16.90
N LYS A 41 -18.19 -6.78 -15.82
CA LYS A 41 -19.46 -6.07 -15.58
C LYS A 41 -19.72 -4.93 -16.57
N VAL A 42 -18.67 -4.18 -16.93
CA VAL A 42 -18.78 -3.13 -17.96
C VAL A 42 -19.05 -3.73 -19.34
N ALA A 43 -18.41 -4.85 -19.66
CA ALA A 43 -18.56 -5.51 -20.96
C ALA A 43 -19.82 -6.38 -21.06
N THR A 44 -20.23 -6.99 -19.95
CA THR A 44 -21.37 -7.90 -19.85
C THR A 44 -22.04 -7.70 -18.49
N PRO A 45 -22.97 -6.74 -18.34
CA PRO A 45 -23.55 -6.37 -17.03
C PRO A 45 -24.15 -7.54 -16.24
N ARG A 46 -24.66 -8.56 -16.93
CA ARG A 46 -25.23 -9.79 -16.31
C ARG A 46 -24.18 -10.85 -15.95
N ALA A 47 -22.90 -10.64 -16.25
CA ALA A 47 -21.87 -11.63 -15.91
C ALA A 47 -21.85 -11.90 -14.40
N HIS A 48 -21.74 -13.16 -14.02
CA HIS A 48 -21.54 -13.54 -12.63
C HIS A 48 -20.07 -13.34 -12.26
N THR A 49 -19.82 -12.54 -11.23
CA THR A 49 -18.45 -12.18 -10.81
C THR A 49 -18.30 -12.31 -9.29
N PRO A 50 -17.12 -12.78 -8.79
CA PRO A 50 -16.92 -13.07 -7.38
C PRO A 50 -16.87 -11.84 -6.46
N SER A 51 -16.37 -10.70 -6.93
CA SER A 51 -16.17 -9.52 -6.09
C SER A 51 -17.19 -8.40 -6.31
N ILE A 52 -17.78 -8.30 -7.51
CA ILE A 52 -18.73 -7.25 -7.88
C ILE A 52 -20.08 -7.86 -8.20
N SER A 53 -21.14 -7.44 -7.50
CA SER A 53 -22.51 -7.86 -7.80
C SER A 53 -23.11 -7.08 -8.97
N SER A 54 -22.94 -5.76 -9.00
CA SER A 54 -23.35 -4.89 -10.11
C SER A 54 -22.41 -3.72 -10.33
N ALA A 55 -22.38 -3.18 -11.54
CA ALA A 55 -21.73 -1.92 -11.86
C ALA A 55 -22.66 -1.09 -12.73
N ASP A 56 -23.07 0.05 -12.21
CA ASP A 56 -23.92 0.99 -12.94
C ASP A 56 -23.02 1.88 -13.80
N ILE A 57 -23.41 2.01 -15.06
CA ILE A 57 -22.70 2.85 -16.02
C ILE A 57 -23.55 4.09 -16.25
N GLU A 58 -22.94 5.25 -16.19
CA GLU A 58 -23.62 6.50 -16.53
C GLU A 58 -24.12 6.39 -17.96
N ALA A 59 -25.45 6.40 -18.11
CA ALA A 59 -26.10 6.15 -19.38
C ALA A 59 -25.73 7.26 -20.38
N LEU A 60 -25.40 6.87 -21.59
CA LEU A 60 -25.42 7.78 -22.72
C LEU A 60 -26.86 8.25 -22.91
N PRO A 61 -27.07 9.52 -23.27
CA PRO A 61 -28.40 10.14 -23.27
C PRO A 61 -29.42 9.44 -24.19
N SER A 62 -28.96 8.60 -25.13
CA SER A 62 -29.80 7.78 -25.98
C SER A 62 -29.04 6.66 -26.65
N TRP A 63 -29.74 5.65 -27.16
CA TRP A 63 -29.17 4.59 -28.01
C TRP A 63 -28.42 5.17 -29.23
N HIS A 64 -28.99 6.20 -29.85
CA HIS A 64 -28.37 6.91 -30.97
C HIS A 64 -27.03 7.55 -30.53
N GLY A 65 -27.00 8.21 -29.38
CA GLY A 65 -25.78 8.80 -28.86
C GLY A 65 -24.68 7.76 -28.54
N LEU A 66 -25.03 6.53 -28.14
CA LEU A 66 -24.11 5.41 -28.01
C LEU A 66 -23.57 4.98 -29.37
N LEU A 67 -24.43 4.77 -30.32
CA LEU A 67 -24.07 4.35 -31.69
C LEU A 67 -23.25 5.43 -32.42
N ASP A 68 -23.61 6.72 -32.28
CA ASP A 68 -22.84 7.83 -32.83
C ASP A 68 -21.39 7.84 -32.28
N LYS A 69 -21.27 7.59 -31.00
CA LYS A 69 -19.95 7.54 -30.35
C LYS A 69 -19.15 6.30 -30.71
N LEU A 70 -19.80 5.16 -30.90
CA LEU A 70 -19.16 3.96 -31.46
C LEU A 70 -18.82 4.16 -32.93
N ALA A 71 -19.72 4.72 -33.72
CA ALA A 71 -19.52 5.01 -35.13
C ALA A 71 -18.38 6.00 -35.37
N SER A 72 -18.17 6.98 -34.46
CA SER A 72 -17.04 7.90 -34.55
C SER A 72 -15.68 7.21 -34.36
N ASN A 73 -15.66 5.99 -33.82
CA ASN A 73 -14.48 5.18 -33.56
C ASN A 73 -14.33 4.01 -34.54
N LEU A 74 -15.24 3.88 -35.48
CA LEU A 74 -15.29 2.80 -36.45
C LEU A 74 -15.31 3.35 -37.87
N LYS A 75 -14.63 2.69 -38.77
CA LYS A 75 -14.71 2.94 -40.21
C LYS A 75 -15.16 1.67 -40.94
N LEU A 76 -15.69 1.83 -42.11
CA LEU A 76 -15.93 0.72 -43.02
C LEU A 76 -14.76 0.63 -44.01
N ASP A 77 -14.20 -0.56 -44.24
CA ASP A 77 -13.26 -0.78 -45.33
C ASP A 77 -13.98 -0.78 -46.70
N ASP A 78 -13.20 -0.84 -47.77
CA ASP A 78 -13.73 -0.87 -49.15
C ASP A 78 -14.63 -2.08 -49.44
N LYS A 79 -14.64 -3.06 -48.55
CA LYS A 79 -15.48 -4.28 -48.62
C LYS A 79 -16.67 -4.22 -47.66
N GLY A 80 -16.87 -3.09 -46.98
CA GLY A 80 -17.96 -2.89 -46.01
C GLY A 80 -17.74 -3.57 -44.66
N ASN A 81 -16.52 -4.00 -44.30
CA ASN A 81 -16.25 -4.54 -42.99
C ASN A 81 -15.96 -3.39 -42.02
N LEU A 82 -16.40 -3.57 -40.76
CA LEU A 82 -16.10 -2.63 -39.69
C LEU A 82 -14.64 -2.76 -39.25
N ILE A 83 -13.95 -1.63 -39.26
CA ILE A 83 -12.57 -1.48 -38.81
C ILE A 83 -12.52 -0.50 -37.64
N PHE A 84 -11.73 -0.85 -36.64
CA PHE A 84 -11.42 0.08 -35.54
C PHE A 84 -10.46 1.17 -35.98
N ASP A 85 -10.83 2.41 -35.73
CA ASP A 85 -10.01 3.57 -36.01
C ASP A 85 -9.02 3.90 -34.86
N ARG A 86 -8.93 3.05 -33.83
CA ARG A 86 -8.14 3.40 -32.63
C ARG A 86 -7.54 2.19 -31.93
N LEU A 87 -6.49 2.45 -31.18
CA LEU A 87 -5.71 1.50 -30.40
C LEU A 87 -6.58 0.54 -29.59
N GLY A 88 -6.73 -0.66 -30.06
CA GLY A 88 -7.22 -1.75 -29.26
C GLY A 88 -6.12 -2.26 -28.33
N ILE A 89 -5.94 -1.61 -27.18
CA ILE A 89 -5.06 -2.10 -26.12
C ILE A 89 -5.60 -3.36 -25.46
N ASP A 90 -6.88 -3.64 -25.67
CA ASP A 90 -7.45 -4.99 -25.58
C ASP A 90 -7.96 -5.31 -26.98
N LEU A 91 -7.36 -6.28 -27.60
CA LEU A 91 -7.86 -6.85 -28.82
C LEU A 91 -9.32 -7.29 -28.58
N VAL A 92 -10.24 -6.45 -29.00
CA VAL A 92 -11.61 -6.91 -29.19
C VAL A 92 -11.47 -8.04 -30.19
N LYS A 93 -11.68 -9.27 -29.74
CA LYS A 93 -11.54 -10.44 -30.61
C LYS A 93 -12.40 -10.20 -31.84
N SER A 94 -11.87 -10.50 -32.99
CA SER A 94 -12.58 -10.36 -34.26
C SER A 94 -14.00 -11.00 -34.27
N GLU A 95 -14.24 -11.93 -33.37
CA GLU A 95 -15.54 -12.54 -33.09
C GLU A 95 -16.58 -11.55 -32.55
N HIS A 96 -16.16 -10.62 -31.66
CA HIS A 96 -17.08 -9.59 -31.14
C HIS A 96 -17.43 -8.55 -32.21
N ILE A 97 -16.50 -8.22 -33.09
CA ILE A 97 -16.74 -7.30 -34.21
C ILE A 97 -17.78 -7.90 -35.15
N ARG A 98 -17.69 -9.19 -35.50
CA ARG A 98 -18.67 -9.84 -36.36
C ARG A 98 -20.07 -9.91 -35.75
N HIS A 99 -20.17 -10.17 -34.46
CA HIS A 99 -21.46 -10.20 -33.77
C HIS A 99 -22.19 -8.85 -33.82
N HIS A 100 -21.44 -7.73 -33.77
CA HIS A 100 -21.98 -6.38 -33.76
C HIS A 100 -22.09 -5.76 -35.17
N GLN A 101 -21.50 -6.37 -36.17
CA GLN A 101 -21.56 -5.91 -37.55
C GLN A 101 -23.01 -5.80 -38.02
N SER A 102 -23.87 -6.75 -37.64
CA SER A 102 -25.31 -6.73 -37.94
C SER A 102 -26.08 -5.56 -37.33
N VAL A 103 -25.54 -4.93 -36.26
CA VAL A 103 -26.20 -3.78 -35.58
C VAL A 103 -25.58 -2.47 -36.03
N LEU A 104 -24.24 -2.38 -36.11
CA LEU A 104 -23.53 -1.12 -36.39
C LEU A 104 -23.50 -0.79 -37.88
N GLN A 105 -23.37 -1.79 -38.76
CA GLN A 105 -23.30 -1.56 -40.20
C GLN A 105 -24.58 -0.95 -40.76
N PRO A 106 -25.78 -1.44 -40.46
CA PRO A 106 -27.03 -0.79 -40.88
C PRO A 106 -27.23 0.63 -40.33
N TYR A 107 -26.72 0.90 -39.10
CA TYR A 107 -26.75 2.23 -38.51
C TYR A 107 -25.80 3.21 -39.24
N MET A 108 -24.56 2.78 -39.52
CA MET A 108 -23.55 3.60 -40.23
C MET A 108 -23.93 3.85 -41.69
N SER A 109 -24.63 2.89 -42.35
CA SER A 109 -25.12 3.05 -43.72
C SER A 109 -26.41 3.86 -43.81
N GLY A 110 -26.98 4.24 -42.67
CA GLY A 110 -28.23 5.02 -42.62
C GLY A 110 -29.51 4.20 -42.86
N GLU A 111 -29.42 2.86 -42.95
CA GLU A 111 -30.51 1.95 -43.27
C GLU A 111 -31.44 1.68 -42.08
N SER A 112 -31.00 1.89 -40.86
CA SER A 112 -31.80 1.65 -39.66
C SER A 112 -31.70 2.80 -38.67
N ARG A 113 -32.82 3.51 -38.46
CA ARG A 113 -32.95 4.58 -37.46
C ARG A 113 -33.97 4.27 -36.36
N GLN A 114 -34.48 3.03 -36.27
CA GLN A 114 -35.46 2.66 -35.25
C GLN A 114 -34.78 1.99 -34.06
N SER A 115 -34.97 2.56 -32.88
CA SER A 115 -34.49 2.00 -31.62
C SER A 115 -35.64 1.85 -30.62
N ASN A 116 -35.64 0.75 -29.88
CA ASN A 116 -36.46 0.57 -28.69
C ASN A 116 -35.53 0.64 -27.45
N ASP A 117 -35.95 1.32 -26.38
CA ASP A 117 -35.21 1.46 -25.11
C ASP A 117 -34.85 0.11 -24.46
N SER A 118 -35.61 -0.95 -24.74
CA SER A 118 -35.26 -2.33 -24.31
C SER A 118 -34.00 -2.88 -24.97
N GLN A 119 -33.54 -2.29 -26.07
CA GLN A 119 -32.26 -2.67 -26.73
C GLN A 119 -31.04 -1.99 -26.13
N GLN A 120 -31.20 -0.92 -25.33
CA GLN A 120 -30.07 -0.20 -24.70
C GLN A 120 -29.25 -1.09 -23.75
N GLN A 121 -29.91 -1.87 -22.90
CA GLN A 121 -29.24 -2.80 -22.01
C GLN A 121 -28.55 -3.94 -22.74
N SER A 122 -29.20 -4.47 -23.79
CA SER A 122 -28.64 -5.53 -24.63
C SER A 122 -27.43 -5.06 -25.46
N ALA A 123 -27.35 -3.77 -25.75
CA ALA A 123 -26.27 -3.22 -26.55
C ALA A 123 -24.99 -2.97 -25.74
N LEU A 124 -25.13 -2.58 -24.48
CA LEU A 124 -23.97 -2.56 -23.57
C LEU A 124 -23.40 -3.98 -23.41
N GLU A 125 -24.28 -5.01 -23.47
CA GLU A 125 -23.86 -6.42 -23.54
C GLU A 125 -23.13 -6.70 -24.86
N GLY A 126 -21.88 -6.38 -24.92
CA GLY A 126 -21.02 -6.62 -26.08
C GLY A 126 -20.25 -5.40 -26.57
N PHE A 127 -20.75 -4.20 -26.33
CA PHE A 127 -20.03 -2.96 -26.68
C PHE A 127 -19.19 -2.37 -25.54
N GLY A 128 -19.35 -2.83 -24.31
CA GLY A 128 -18.59 -2.34 -23.16
C GLY A 128 -17.08 -2.43 -23.33
N TYR A 129 -16.58 -3.44 -24.03
CA TYR A 129 -15.16 -3.59 -24.32
C TYR A 129 -14.56 -2.43 -25.11
N PHE A 130 -15.35 -1.74 -25.93
CA PHE A 130 -14.87 -0.61 -26.72
C PHE A 130 -14.54 0.63 -25.88
N PHE A 131 -15.01 0.67 -24.64
CA PHE A 131 -14.79 1.78 -23.72
C PHE A 131 -13.69 1.49 -22.69
N LEU A 132 -13.13 0.29 -22.71
CA LEU A 132 -12.14 -0.19 -21.77
C LEU A 132 -10.74 -0.26 -22.38
N ALA A 133 -9.75 0.27 -21.66
CA ALA A 133 -8.34 -0.05 -21.85
C ALA A 133 -7.87 -0.87 -20.64
N ASN A 134 -7.36 -2.07 -20.87
CA ASN A 134 -6.85 -2.94 -19.82
C ASN A 134 -5.34 -3.10 -19.93
N LEU A 135 -4.60 -2.52 -19.00
CA LEU A 135 -3.13 -2.54 -18.94
C LEU A 135 -2.69 -3.54 -17.87
N GLY A 136 -2.88 -4.83 -18.19
CA GLY A 136 -2.47 -5.94 -17.32
C GLY A 136 -0.97 -6.22 -17.35
N THR A 137 -0.49 -6.97 -16.37
CA THR A 137 0.93 -7.31 -16.22
C THR A 137 1.47 -8.10 -17.42
N GLU A 138 0.68 -9.01 -17.99
CA GLU A 138 1.09 -9.87 -19.12
C GLU A 138 1.29 -9.10 -20.43
N THR A 139 0.52 -8.06 -20.66
CA THR A 139 0.51 -7.33 -21.94
C THR A 139 1.51 -6.18 -21.99
N ARG A 140 1.84 -5.58 -20.84
CA ARG A 140 2.61 -4.32 -20.77
C ARG A 140 3.99 -4.36 -21.40
N LEU A 141 4.72 -5.47 -21.30
CA LEU A 141 6.06 -5.60 -21.90
C LEU A 141 6.02 -5.62 -23.43
N ASN A 142 4.89 -6.00 -23.99
CA ASN A 142 4.68 -6.05 -25.44
C ASN A 142 4.10 -4.75 -26.01
N LEU A 143 3.64 -3.84 -25.16
CA LEU A 143 3.04 -2.56 -25.61
C LEU A 143 4.00 -1.72 -26.44
N ILE A 144 5.30 -1.76 -26.11
CA ILE A 144 6.32 -0.97 -26.81
C ILE A 144 7.09 -1.78 -27.86
N ALA A 145 6.68 -3.02 -28.12
CA ALA A 145 7.32 -3.82 -29.16
C ALA A 145 7.13 -3.17 -30.54
N ARG A 146 8.20 -3.20 -31.35
CA ARG A 146 8.16 -2.74 -32.73
C ARG A 146 7.12 -3.53 -33.52
N GLN A 147 6.29 -2.86 -34.27
CA GLN A 147 5.21 -3.46 -35.04
C GLN A 147 5.28 -3.04 -36.52
N LYS A 148 4.58 -3.77 -37.37
CA LYS A 148 4.37 -3.33 -38.74
C LYS A 148 3.59 -2.01 -38.73
N ALA A 149 4.09 -1.03 -39.47
CA ALA A 149 3.34 0.19 -39.74
C ALA A 149 2.13 -0.22 -40.59
N ALA A 150 0.95 -0.29 -39.99
CA ALA A 150 -0.28 -0.45 -40.75
C ALA A 150 -0.50 0.80 -41.60
N GLU A 151 -1.31 0.70 -42.65
CA GLU A 151 -1.77 1.86 -43.40
C GLU A 151 -2.65 2.72 -42.49
N GLN A 152 -2.02 3.63 -41.76
CA GLN A 152 -2.62 4.44 -40.67
C GLN A 152 -3.81 5.28 -41.13
N HIS A 153 -3.88 5.56 -42.43
CA HIS A 153 -4.99 6.33 -43.02
C HIS A 153 -6.29 5.54 -43.11
N ILE A 154 -6.23 4.21 -42.98
CA ILE A 154 -7.40 3.34 -43.14
C ILE A 154 -7.86 2.75 -41.79
N VAL A 155 -6.94 2.44 -40.88
CA VAL A 155 -7.25 1.60 -39.70
C VAL A 155 -6.94 2.29 -38.36
N GLY A 156 -6.44 3.53 -38.35
CA GLY A 156 -5.99 4.19 -37.12
C GLY A 156 -4.72 3.55 -36.51
N PRO A 157 -4.24 4.05 -35.36
CA PRO A 157 -2.99 3.57 -34.79
C PRO A 157 -3.13 2.13 -34.27
N SER A 158 -2.31 1.24 -34.81
CA SER A 158 -2.31 -0.21 -34.48
C SER A 158 -1.35 -0.58 -33.34
N SER A 159 -0.57 0.38 -32.84
CA SER A 159 0.42 0.18 -31.76
C SER A 159 0.57 1.44 -30.90
N VAL A 160 1.19 1.27 -29.73
CA VAL A 160 1.51 2.39 -28.83
C VAL A 160 2.43 3.41 -29.51
N ALA A 161 3.40 2.94 -30.33
CA ALA A 161 4.27 3.83 -31.12
C ALA A 161 3.49 4.63 -32.16
N ALA A 162 2.56 3.97 -32.87
CA ALA A 162 1.70 4.63 -33.84
C ALA A 162 0.74 5.63 -33.17
N ALA A 163 0.22 5.32 -31.99
CA ALA A 163 -0.63 6.22 -31.23
C ALA A 163 0.14 7.45 -30.73
N MET A 164 1.37 7.26 -30.27
CA MET A 164 2.25 8.38 -29.89
C MET A 164 2.56 9.27 -31.09
N GLN A 165 2.75 8.70 -32.29
CA GLN A 165 2.97 9.47 -33.52
C GLN A 165 1.72 10.29 -33.94
N ALA A 166 0.53 9.71 -33.73
CA ALA A 166 -0.74 10.37 -34.07
C ALA A 166 -1.27 11.30 -32.98
N ALA A 167 -0.68 11.28 -31.80
CA ALA A 167 -1.12 12.10 -30.67
C ALA A 167 -0.82 13.57 -30.89
N ALA A 168 -1.61 14.44 -30.23
CA ALA A 168 -1.32 15.87 -30.18
C ALA A 168 0.05 16.14 -29.52
N PRO A 169 0.78 17.17 -29.93
CA PRO A 169 2.12 17.49 -29.39
C PRO A 169 2.15 17.53 -27.86
N GLU A 170 1.11 18.08 -27.24
CA GLU A 170 1.00 18.22 -25.79
C GLU A 170 0.99 16.85 -25.07
N VAL A 171 0.45 15.83 -25.70
CA VAL A 171 0.46 14.45 -25.19
C VAL A 171 1.88 13.87 -25.27
N GLY A 172 2.56 14.11 -26.38
CA GLY A 172 3.98 13.72 -26.55
C GLY A 172 4.89 14.40 -25.52
N ASP A 173 4.72 15.69 -25.31
CA ASP A 173 5.45 16.47 -24.31
C ASP A 173 5.18 15.95 -22.89
N TRP A 174 3.92 15.64 -22.58
CA TRP A 174 3.55 15.07 -21.29
C TRP A 174 4.20 13.69 -21.08
N ILE A 175 4.19 12.81 -22.09
CA ILE A 175 4.85 11.50 -22.03
C ILE A 175 6.34 11.70 -21.76
N ASN A 176 7.01 12.55 -22.53
CA ASN A 176 8.43 12.80 -22.40
C ASN A 176 8.79 13.42 -21.04
N PHE A 177 7.95 14.28 -20.49
CA PHE A 177 8.13 14.78 -19.13
C PHE A 177 8.19 13.63 -18.09
N GLN A 178 7.31 12.62 -18.21
CA GLN A 178 7.33 11.48 -17.28
C GLN A 178 8.57 10.58 -17.50
N ILE A 179 8.91 10.33 -18.77
CA ILE A 179 10.04 9.45 -19.15
C ILE A 179 11.38 10.10 -18.76
N ARG A 180 11.56 11.40 -19.00
CA ARG A 180 12.76 12.13 -18.55
C ARG A 180 12.94 12.07 -17.03
N GLY A 181 11.85 12.19 -16.28
CA GLY A 181 11.89 12.07 -14.83
C GLY A 181 12.37 10.69 -14.33
N ALA A 182 12.04 9.63 -15.05
CA ALA A 182 12.34 8.26 -14.64
C ALA A 182 13.70 7.76 -15.21
N PHE A 183 14.08 8.16 -16.43
CA PHE A 183 15.20 7.57 -17.18
C PHE A 183 16.16 8.56 -17.79
N GLN A 184 15.96 9.87 -17.57
CA GLN A 184 16.81 10.96 -18.12
C GLN A 184 16.96 10.87 -19.65
N SER A 185 15.90 10.53 -20.35
CA SER A 185 15.87 10.29 -21.79
C SER A 185 14.47 10.56 -22.32
N ASP A 186 14.37 10.94 -23.58
CA ASP A 186 13.10 11.05 -24.27
C ASP A 186 12.71 9.72 -24.90
N LEU A 187 11.40 9.48 -25.00
CA LEU A 187 10.82 8.42 -25.79
C LEU A 187 10.44 8.98 -27.16
N ILE A 188 11.04 8.47 -28.20
CA ILE A 188 10.96 9.01 -29.55
C ILE A 188 10.40 7.94 -30.47
N VAL A 189 9.48 8.33 -31.34
CA VAL A 189 8.97 7.42 -32.38
C VAL A 189 10.05 7.16 -33.43
N ASP A 190 10.33 5.89 -33.70
CA ASP A 190 11.28 5.42 -34.69
C ASP A 190 10.57 4.83 -35.90
N ASP A 191 10.56 5.57 -36.98
CA ASP A 191 10.09 5.19 -38.31
C ASP A 191 11.25 4.95 -39.31
N SER A 192 12.48 4.79 -38.80
CA SER A 192 13.68 4.61 -39.62
C SER A 192 13.67 3.30 -40.42
N VAL A 193 12.96 2.28 -39.96
CA VAL A 193 12.85 0.99 -40.62
C VAL A 193 11.60 0.97 -41.52
N PRO A 194 11.74 0.68 -42.83
CA PRO A 194 10.58 0.66 -43.73
C PRO A 194 9.48 -0.30 -43.27
N PHE A 195 8.24 0.15 -43.33
CA PHE A 195 7.04 -0.61 -42.93
C PHE A 195 7.02 -1.06 -41.47
N GLN A 196 7.82 -0.46 -40.62
CA GLN A 196 7.84 -0.72 -39.19
C GLN A 196 7.79 0.60 -38.40
N ILE A 197 7.18 0.55 -37.24
CA ILE A 197 7.17 1.63 -36.28
C ILE A 197 7.56 1.11 -34.91
N GLY A 198 8.41 1.82 -34.20
CA GLY A 198 8.90 1.46 -32.89
C GLY A 198 9.14 2.68 -32.03
N LEU A 199 9.72 2.46 -30.86
CA LEU A 199 10.11 3.50 -29.92
C LEU A 199 11.59 3.36 -29.58
N VAL A 200 12.28 4.49 -29.49
CA VAL A 200 13.69 4.57 -29.09
C VAL A 200 13.87 5.59 -27.96
N LEU A 201 14.93 5.42 -27.21
CA LEU A 201 15.30 6.31 -26.10
C LEU A 201 16.54 7.12 -26.48
N GLY A 202 16.43 8.45 -26.36
CA GLY A 202 17.52 9.37 -26.70
C GLY A 202 17.19 10.81 -26.33
N ASP A 203 17.93 11.74 -26.92
CA ASP A 203 17.69 13.17 -26.84
C ASP A 203 16.92 13.62 -28.11
N ALA A 204 15.67 14.01 -27.92
CA ALA A 204 14.82 14.46 -29.05
C ALA A 204 15.27 15.79 -29.63
N GLU A 205 15.80 16.69 -28.81
CA GLU A 205 16.27 18.02 -29.27
C GLU A 205 17.56 17.94 -30.10
N GLY A 206 18.38 16.91 -29.84
CA GLY A 206 19.62 16.63 -30.58
C GLY A 206 19.42 15.99 -31.95
N LEU A 207 18.19 15.64 -32.34
CA LEU A 207 17.95 14.96 -33.61
C LEU A 207 18.04 15.90 -34.82
N PRO A 208 18.72 15.52 -35.93
CA PRO A 208 18.74 16.28 -37.15
C PRO A 208 17.34 16.54 -37.74
N THR A 209 17.14 17.66 -38.35
CA THR A 209 15.89 18.02 -39.06
C THR A 209 15.83 17.44 -40.48
N HIS A 210 16.99 17.23 -41.10
CA HIS A 210 17.05 16.63 -42.43
C HIS A 210 16.70 15.12 -42.37
N TYR A 211 15.79 14.68 -43.23
CA TYR A 211 15.18 13.35 -43.17
C TYR A 211 16.18 12.19 -43.13
N GLN A 212 17.19 12.17 -44.02
CA GLN A 212 18.16 11.07 -44.09
C GLN A 212 19.07 11.02 -42.86
N ASP A 213 19.51 12.17 -42.38
CA ASP A 213 20.36 12.28 -41.19
C ASP A 213 19.55 11.90 -39.93
N ARG A 214 18.29 12.34 -39.85
CA ARG A 214 17.38 11.97 -38.78
C ARG A 214 17.16 10.48 -38.75
N LYS A 215 16.92 9.86 -39.91
CA LYS A 215 16.71 8.42 -40.02
C LYS A 215 17.93 7.61 -39.55
N SER A 216 19.12 8.05 -39.93
CA SER A 216 20.38 7.45 -39.48
C SER A 216 20.58 7.64 -37.97
N ALA A 217 20.28 8.83 -37.45
CA ALA A 217 20.38 9.12 -36.03
C ALA A 217 19.40 8.27 -35.21
N LEU A 218 18.14 8.15 -35.63
CA LEU A 218 17.13 7.27 -34.97
C LEU A 218 17.58 5.81 -34.92
N GLY A 219 18.12 5.29 -36.02
CA GLY A 219 18.63 3.91 -36.10
C GLY A 219 19.81 3.63 -35.15
N ALA A 220 20.52 4.66 -34.70
CA ALA A 220 21.63 4.56 -33.76
C ALA A 220 21.20 4.67 -32.29
N LEU A 221 19.96 5.10 -32.01
CA LEU A 221 19.45 5.22 -30.65
C LEU A 221 19.09 3.87 -30.03
N ARG A 222 19.00 3.84 -28.70
CA ARG A 222 18.64 2.63 -27.94
C ARG A 222 17.17 2.29 -28.16
N LYS A 223 16.89 1.12 -28.72
CA LYS A 223 15.52 0.66 -28.93
C LYS A 223 14.85 0.41 -27.57
N ALA A 224 13.64 0.93 -27.38
CA ALA A 224 12.91 0.80 -26.13
C ALA A 224 12.53 -0.67 -25.85
N GLU A 225 12.23 -1.46 -26.88
CA GLU A 225 11.90 -2.88 -26.78
C GLU A 225 13.07 -3.78 -26.34
N GLU A 226 14.31 -3.33 -26.51
CA GLU A 226 15.54 -4.03 -26.11
C GLU A 226 16.04 -3.64 -24.73
N GLN A 227 15.35 -2.71 -24.06
CA GLN A 227 15.69 -2.27 -22.70
C GLN A 227 15.20 -3.28 -21.65
N GLY A 228 15.71 -3.12 -20.41
CA GLY A 228 15.24 -3.92 -19.29
C GLY A 228 13.74 -3.77 -19.04
N ASP A 229 13.13 -4.78 -18.44
CA ASP A 229 11.67 -4.87 -18.25
C ASP A 229 11.05 -3.68 -17.52
N GLY A 230 11.80 -3.05 -16.59
CA GLY A 230 11.34 -1.84 -15.89
C GLY A 230 11.14 -0.65 -16.83
N VAL A 231 12.08 -0.42 -17.74
CA VAL A 231 11.96 0.65 -18.75
C VAL A 231 10.80 0.34 -19.70
N ARG A 232 10.71 -0.90 -20.16
CA ARG A 232 9.65 -1.36 -21.07
C ARG A 232 8.27 -1.19 -20.42
N ALA A 233 8.11 -1.64 -19.18
CA ALA A 233 6.86 -1.53 -18.44
C ALA A 233 6.45 -0.08 -18.21
N PHE A 234 7.37 0.77 -17.75
CA PHE A 234 7.09 2.17 -17.49
C PHE A 234 6.69 2.92 -18.78
N CYS A 235 7.50 2.82 -19.82
CA CYS A 235 7.21 3.47 -21.11
C CYS A 235 5.90 2.95 -21.71
N GLY A 236 5.66 1.64 -21.64
CA GLY A 236 4.45 1.01 -22.16
C GLY A 236 3.19 1.50 -21.47
N VAL A 237 3.15 1.47 -20.13
CA VAL A 237 1.98 1.91 -19.34
C VAL A 237 1.71 3.40 -19.52
N VAL A 238 2.74 4.24 -19.36
CA VAL A 238 2.59 5.71 -19.46
C VAL A 238 2.11 6.12 -20.85
N THR A 239 2.73 5.59 -21.90
CA THR A 239 2.36 5.95 -23.28
C THR A 239 0.98 5.40 -23.64
N ALA A 240 0.69 4.14 -23.33
CA ALA A 240 -0.61 3.54 -23.61
C ALA A 240 -1.75 4.26 -22.88
N ALA A 241 -1.56 4.58 -21.60
CA ALA A 241 -2.56 5.30 -20.82
C ALA A 241 -2.78 6.74 -21.28
N ALA A 242 -1.72 7.43 -21.75
CA ALA A 242 -1.81 8.80 -22.24
C ALA A 242 -2.39 8.90 -23.66
N THR A 243 -2.16 7.90 -24.50
CA THR A 243 -2.61 7.91 -25.89
C THR A 243 -3.94 7.21 -26.12
N THR A 244 -4.47 6.49 -25.12
CA THR A 244 -5.77 5.86 -25.23
C THR A 244 -6.89 6.89 -25.19
N ASP A 245 -7.92 6.69 -26.00
CA ASP A 245 -9.15 7.46 -25.98
C ASP A 245 -10.30 6.75 -25.27
N ARG A 246 -9.97 5.60 -24.64
CA ARG A 246 -10.95 4.82 -23.88
C ARG A 246 -11.43 5.60 -22.66
N SER A 247 -12.72 5.45 -22.38
CA SER A 247 -13.36 6.14 -21.27
C SER A 247 -12.94 5.61 -19.91
N ILE A 248 -12.61 4.31 -19.83
CA ILE A 248 -12.24 3.60 -18.61
C ILE A 248 -10.90 2.92 -18.83
N VAL A 249 -9.94 3.20 -17.96
CA VAL A 249 -8.60 2.61 -17.99
C VAL A 249 -8.38 1.78 -16.75
N LEU A 250 -8.11 0.50 -16.93
CA LEU A 250 -7.81 -0.46 -15.87
C LEU A 250 -6.32 -0.76 -15.89
N ILE A 251 -5.63 -0.55 -14.78
CA ILE A 251 -4.18 -0.75 -14.65
C ILE A 251 -3.92 -1.69 -13.47
N ASP A 252 -3.40 -2.87 -13.75
CA ASP A 252 -3.08 -3.88 -12.73
C ASP A 252 -1.59 -3.91 -12.47
N GLU A 253 -1.18 -3.73 -11.21
CA GLU A 253 0.21 -3.75 -10.72
C GLU A 253 1.18 -2.88 -11.53
N PRO A 254 0.95 -1.57 -11.66
CA PRO A 254 1.81 -0.69 -12.47
C PRO A 254 3.28 -0.70 -12.03
N GLU A 255 3.57 -1.12 -10.81
CA GLU A 255 4.91 -1.25 -10.22
C GLU A 255 5.69 -2.47 -10.67
N ALA A 256 5.06 -3.46 -11.31
CA ALA A 256 5.75 -4.68 -11.70
C ALA A 256 6.98 -4.35 -12.57
N PHE A 257 8.13 -4.95 -12.22
CA PHE A 257 9.45 -4.70 -12.79
C PHE A 257 10.10 -3.35 -12.46
N LEU A 258 9.45 -2.47 -11.64
CA LEU A 258 9.99 -1.17 -11.28
C LEU A 258 10.75 -1.21 -9.95
N HIS A 259 11.86 -0.48 -9.87
CA HIS A 259 12.48 -0.16 -8.59
C HIS A 259 11.66 0.89 -7.82
N PRO A 260 11.74 0.94 -6.47
CA PRO A 260 10.94 1.85 -5.65
C PRO A 260 10.88 3.30 -6.12
N PRO A 261 12.00 3.97 -6.51
CA PRO A 261 11.93 5.34 -7.03
C PRO A 261 11.12 5.47 -8.32
N GLN A 262 11.21 4.47 -9.20
CA GLN A 262 10.44 4.45 -10.46
C GLN A 262 8.96 4.15 -10.19
N ALA A 263 8.64 3.30 -9.21
CA ALA A 263 7.26 3.05 -8.78
C ALA A 263 6.61 4.32 -8.22
N LEU A 264 7.33 5.13 -7.45
CA LEU A 264 6.88 6.45 -7.00
C LEU A 264 6.56 7.38 -8.19
N LEU A 265 7.44 7.44 -9.19
CA LEU A 265 7.24 8.25 -10.40
C LEU A 265 6.08 7.73 -11.25
N MET A 266 5.89 6.41 -11.33
CA MET A 266 4.71 5.80 -11.96
C MET A 266 3.43 6.27 -11.26
N GLY A 267 3.38 6.25 -9.94
CA GLY A 267 2.24 6.76 -9.17
C GLY A 267 1.93 8.22 -9.50
N ARG A 268 2.94 9.08 -9.57
CA ARG A 268 2.78 10.50 -9.98
C ARG A 268 2.24 10.64 -11.40
N ALA A 269 2.75 9.85 -12.34
CA ALA A 269 2.28 9.84 -13.72
C ALA A 269 0.80 9.44 -13.80
N LEU A 270 0.40 8.38 -13.08
CA LEU A 270 -0.99 7.92 -13.03
C LEU A 270 -1.94 8.95 -12.43
N ALA A 271 -1.52 9.66 -11.38
CA ALA A 271 -2.30 10.76 -10.80
C ALA A 271 -2.56 11.90 -11.78
N ARG A 272 -1.58 12.19 -12.65
CA ARG A 272 -1.70 13.22 -13.69
C ARG A 272 -2.59 12.81 -14.86
N LEU A 273 -2.76 11.50 -15.09
CA LEU A 273 -3.67 10.98 -16.12
C LEU A 273 -5.13 11.36 -15.89
N ASN A 274 -5.55 11.51 -14.63
CA ASN A 274 -6.91 11.93 -14.28
C ASN A 274 -7.31 13.26 -14.93
N LYS A 275 -6.33 14.11 -15.27
CA LYS A 275 -6.56 15.39 -15.98
C LYS A 275 -6.91 15.21 -17.46
N ILE A 276 -6.75 14.01 -18.02
CA ILE A 276 -7.02 13.71 -19.45
C ILE A 276 -8.49 13.31 -19.68
N GLY A 277 -9.30 13.15 -18.61
CA GLY A 277 -10.75 12.93 -18.70
C GLY A 277 -11.19 11.48 -18.74
N ALA A 278 -10.29 10.50 -18.75
CA ALA A 278 -10.62 9.08 -18.56
C ALA A 278 -10.88 8.78 -17.09
N GLN A 279 -11.73 7.77 -16.80
CA GLN A 279 -11.88 7.21 -15.48
C GLN A 279 -10.84 6.09 -15.30
N VAL A 280 -9.95 6.24 -14.31
CA VAL A 280 -8.80 5.35 -14.12
C VAL A 280 -8.98 4.51 -12.87
N PHE A 281 -8.81 3.20 -13.00
CA PHE A 281 -8.76 2.25 -11.89
C PHE A 281 -7.39 1.60 -11.83
N VAL A 282 -6.72 1.71 -10.70
CA VAL A 282 -5.38 1.17 -10.48
C VAL A 282 -5.42 0.15 -9.36
N ALA A 283 -5.03 -1.09 -9.61
CA ALA A 283 -4.78 -2.05 -8.55
C ALA A 283 -3.27 -2.13 -8.29
N THR A 284 -2.86 -1.94 -7.04
CA THR A 284 -1.44 -1.93 -6.68
C THR A 284 -1.21 -2.62 -5.33
N HIS A 285 -0.02 -3.16 -5.16
CA HIS A 285 0.51 -3.64 -3.88
C HIS A 285 1.74 -2.83 -3.41
N SER A 286 2.01 -1.71 -4.08
CA SER A 286 3.18 -0.86 -3.81
C SER A 286 2.80 0.40 -3.03
N ALA A 287 3.37 0.54 -1.84
CA ALA A 287 3.28 1.79 -1.08
C ALA A 287 3.90 2.97 -1.83
N GLU A 288 4.91 2.74 -2.67
CA GLU A 288 5.56 3.80 -3.44
C GLU A 288 4.65 4.35 -4.55
N VAL A 289 3.90 3.46 -5.25
CA VAL A 289 2.89 3.90 -6.22
C VAL A 289 1.82 4.73 -5.50
N LEU A 290 1.32 4.25 -4.37
CA LEU A 290 0.32 4.97 -3.57
C LEU A 290 0.87 6.32 -3.10
N ARG A 291 2.10 6.39 -2.57
CA ARG A 291 2.77 7.66 -2.21
C ARG A 291 2.88 8.62 -3.39
N GLY A 292 3.24 8.10 -4.56
CA GLY A 292 3.30 8.90 -5.78
C GLY A 292 1.96 9.53 -6.13
N ILE A 293 0.87 8.75 -6.04
CA ILE A 293 -0.49 9.22 -6.35
C ILE A 293 -0.94 10.29 -5.35
N ILE A 294 -0.90 10.00 -4.05
CA ILE A 294 -1.40 10.93 -3.02
C ILE A 294 -0.53 12.18 -2.85
N GLY A 295 0.74 12.10 -3.22
CA GLY A 295 1.64 13.27 -3.26
C GLY A 295 1.35 14.22 -4.43
N GLU A 296 0.65 13.76 -5.47
CA GLU A 296 0.38 14.54 -6.68
C GLU A 296 -1.07 15.07 -6.75
N THR A 297 -2.03 14.29 -6.26
CA THR A 297 -3.45 14.66 -6.31
C THR A 297 -4.17 14.31 -5.03
N ARG A 298 -5.17 15.14 -4.69
CA ARG A 298 -6.13 14.88 -3.60
C ARG A 298 -7.43 14.29 -4.13
N ASP A 299 -7.68 14.40 -5.41
CA ASP A 299 -8.86 13.84 -6.08
C ASP A 299 -8.59 12.37 -6.44
N VAL A 300 -8.51 11.56 -5.39
CA VAL A 300 -8.31 10.11 -5.50
C VAL A 300 -9.19 9.38 -4.49
N GLN A 301 -9.83 8.32 -4.94
CA GLN A 301 -10.52 7.37 -4.07
C GLN A 301 -9.66 6.14 -3.85
N ILE A 302 -9.59 5.66 -2.62
CA ILE A 302 -8.83 4.47 -2.30
C ILE A 302 -9.77 3.42 -1.73
N LEU A 303 -9.83 2.28 -2.39
CA LEU A 303 -10.61 1.12 -2.00
C LEU A 303 -9.65 0.06 -1.45
N ARG A 304 -9.71 -0.20 -0.15
CA ARG A 304 -8.97 -1.31 0.46
C ARG A 304 -9.82 -2.57 0.39
N LEU A 305 -9.28 -3.60 -0.26
CA LEU A 305 -9.90 -4.92 -0.36
C LEU A 305 -9.16 -5.93 0.52
N THR A 306 -9.92 -6.76 1.20
CA THR A 306 -9.43 -7.93 1.94
C THR A 306 -10.31 -9.12 1.61
N GLN A 307 -9.70 -10.29 1.53
CA GLN A 307 -10.41 -11.55 1.36
C GLN A 307 -10.28 -12.37 2.63
N THR A 308 -11.41 -12.83 3.15
CA THR A 308 -11.51 -13.74 4.29
C THR A 308 -12.30 -14.97 3.87
N ASP A 309 -12.43 -15.95 4.75
CA ASP A 309 -13.25 -17.15 4.51
C ASP A 309 -14.74 -16.80 4.29
N SER A 310 -15.19 -15.65 4.81
CA SER A 310 -16.56 -15.13 4.62
C SER A 310 -16.76 -14.37 3.30
N GLY A 311 -15.70 -14.17 2.50
CA GLY A 311 -15.75 -13.49 1.21
C GLY A 311 -14.90 -12.23 1.12
N PHE A 312 -15.24 -11.36 0.16
CA PHE A 312 -14.56 -10.09 -0.07
C PHE A 312 -15.10 -9.00 0.87
N HIS A 313 -14.22 -8.36 1.59
CA HIS A 313 -14.52 -7.17 2.38
C HIS A 313 -13.87 -5.96 1.73
N SER A 314 -14.58 -4.82 1.78
CA SER A 314 -14.08 -3.57 1.22
C SER A 314 -14.24 -2.42 2.18
N ARG A 315 -13.28 -1.49 2.16
CA ARG A 315 -13.37 -0.23 2.86
C ARG A 315 -12.89 0.90 1.97
N LEU A 316 -13.73 1.92 1.84
CA LEU A 316 -13.37 3.15 1.17
C LEU A 316 -12.59 4.02 2.15
N ILE A 317 -11.37 4.41 1.77
CA ILE A 317 -10.49 5.29 2.53
C ILE A 317 -10.64 6.70 1.96
N GLN A 318 -10.91 7.67 2.81
CA GLN A 318 -11.02 9.05 2.39
C GLN A 318 -9.62 9.63 2.13
N SER A 319 -9.51 10.50 1.14
CA SER A 319 -8.24 11.17 0.83
C SER A 319 -7.73 12.04 2.00
N SER A 320 -8.63 12.56 2.83
CA SER A 320 -8.29 13.29 4.06
C SER A 320 -7.46 12.46 5.05
N ASP A 321 -7.80 11.18 5.22
CA ASP A 321 -7.11 10.28 6.16
C ASP A 321 -5.65 10.02 5.72
N LEU A 322 -5.42 10.02 4.40
CA LEU A 322 -4.09 9.85 3.83
C LEU A 322 -3.26 11.14 3.82
N GLU A 323 -3.91 12.29 3.75
CA GLU A 323 -3.22 13.57 3.84
C GLU A 323 -2.52 13.74 5.20
N GLU A 324 -3.16 13.33 6.27
CA GLU A 324 -2.58 13.40 7.61
C GLU A 324 -1.31 12.55 7.68
N ILE A 325 -1.34 11.33 7.13
CA ILE A 325 -0.17 10.45 7.07
C ILE A 325 0.97 11.07 6.25
N THR A 326 0.67 11.72 5.14
CA THR A 326 1.70 12.28 4.25
C THR A 326 2.28 13.59 4.75
N LYS A 327 1.51 14.37 5.51
CA LYS A 327 1.96 15.65 6.08
C LYS A 327 2.77 15.48 7.36
N ASP A 328 2.45 14.47 8.16
CA ASP A 328 3.22 14.18 9.38
C ASP A 328 4.52 13.46 9.02
N SER A 329 5.66 14.11 9.33
CA SER A 329 6.98 13.60 9.02
C SER A 329 7.28 12.27 9.71
N LEU A 330 6.71 12.03 10.89
CA LEU A 330 6.85 10.79 11.63
C LEU A 330 6.09 9.65 10.91
N LEU A 331 4.82 9.88 10.58
CA LEU A 331 3.98 8.88 9.94
C LEU A 331 4.50 8.51 8.54
N SER A 332 5.00 9.49 7.78
CA SER A 332 5.59 9.24 6.46
C SER A 332 6.93 8.50 6.54
N SER A 333 7.76 8.78 7.56
CA SER A 333 9.04 8.11 7.77
C SER A 333 8.89 6.70 8.34
N ALA A 334 7.83 6.43 9.10
CA ALA A 334 7.58 5.15 9.77
C ALA A 334 6.98 4.08 8.85
N ARG A 335 6.87 4.32 7.56
CA ARG A 335 6.28 3.38 6.59
C ARG A 335 4.86 2.93 6.94
N VAL A 336 4.08 3.83 7.55
CA VAL A 336 2.68 3.54 7.94
C VAL A 336 1.86 3.10 6.74
N LEU A 337 2.11 3.67 5.55
CA LEU A 337 1.44 3.26 4.32
C LEU A 337 1.73 1.81 3.93
N ASP A 338 2.92 1.28 4.26
CA ASP A 338 3.27 -0.11 3.95
C ASP A 338 2.30 -1.08 4.64
N GLY A 339 1.87 -0.77 5.87
CA GLY A 339 0.94 -1.60 6.63
C GLY A 339 -0.43 -1.81 5.97
N LEU A 340 -0.85 -0.92 5.05
CA LEU A 340 -2.11 -1.06 4.31
C LEU A 340 -2.12 -2.27 3.36
N PHE A 341 -0.94 -2.76 3.00
CA PHE A 341 -0.74 -3.91 2.11
C PHE A 341 -0.61 -5.23 2.86
N TYR A 342 -0.76 -5.21 4.19
CA TYR A 342 -0.72 -6.39 5.04
C TYR A 342 -2.10 -6.67 5.64
N ARG A 343 -2.31 -7.90 6.10
CA ARG A 343 -3.56 -8.28 6.78
C ARG A 343 -3.66 -7.63 8.15
N GLY A 344 -2.54 -7.53 8.86
CA GLY A 344 -2.46 -6.91 10.17
C GLY A 344 -1.15 -6.15 10.39
N VAL A 345 -1.15 -5.28 11.41
CA VAL A 345 -0.01 -4.44 11.78
C VAL A 345 0.26 -4.57 13.27
N VAL A 346 1.52 -4.70 13.63
CA VAL A 346 1.99 -4.66 15.02
C VAL A 346 2.93 -3.47 15.20
N ILE A 347 2.59 -2.59 16.12
CA ILE A 347 3.37 -1.41 16.46
C ILE A 347 4.10 -1.70 17.76
N ALA A 348 5.43 -1.57 17.78
CA ALA A 348 6.26 -1.75 18.96
C ALA A 348 7.11 -0.51 19.25
N GLU A 349 7.65 -0.38 20.46
CA GLU A 349 8.30 0.85 20.91
C GLU A 349 9.65 1.13 20.22
N SER A 350 10.39 0.09 19.82
CA SER A 350 11.73 0.24 19.25
C SER A 350 12.05 -0.79 18.15
N ASP A 351 13.09 -0.53 17.35
CA ASP A 351 13.59 -1.48 16.33
C ASP A 351 13.97 -2.84 16.90
N SER A 352 14.51 -2.85 18.12
CA SER A 352 14.90 -4.08 18.79
C SER A 352 13.69 -4.92 19.22
N ASP A 353 12.59 -4.27 19.64
CA ASP A 353 11.31 -4.94 19.94
C ASP A 353 10.73 -5.54 18.65
N VAL A 354 10.70 -4.75 17.59
CA VAL A 354 10.28 -5.20 16.26
C VAL A 354 11.07 -6.41 15.81
N ALA A 355 12.40 -6.40 15.99
CA ALA A 355 13.24 -7.51 15.55
C ALA A 355 12.93 -8.81 16.30
N ILE A 356 12.78 -8.74 17.62
CA ILE A 356 12.47 -9.92 18.47
C ILE A 356 11.07 -10.45 18.16
N TYR A 357 10.04 -9.60 18.23
CA TYR A 357 8.65 -10.04 18.03
C TYR A 357 8.40 -10.57 16.62
N ARG A 358 8.99 -9.93 15.60
CA ARG A 358 8.95 -10.44 14.22
C ARG A 358 9.59 -11.81 14.11
N ARG A 359 10.80 -12.00 14.67
CA ARG A 359 11.50 -13.29 14.59
C ARG A 359 10.73 -14.42 15.28
N VAL A 360 10.08 -14.14 16.42
CA VAL A 360 9.22 -15.12 17.10
C VAL A 360 7.98 -15.44 16.26
N LEU A 361 7.37 -14.40 15.67
CA LEU A 361 6.19 -14.60 14.83
C LEU A 361 6.51 -15.39 13.56
N GLU A 362 7.65 -15.18 12.93
CA GLU A 362 8.10 -15.95 11.76
C GLU A 362 8.21 -17.45 12.03
N GLN A 363 8.47 -17.85 13.29
CA GLN A 363 8.47 -19.27 13.70
C GLN A 363 7.06 -19.82 13.97
N ILE A 364 6.08 -18.95 14.17
CA ILE A 364 4.68 -19.32 14.45
C ILE A 364 3.85 -19.29 13.16
N ASP A 365 4.14 -18.34 12.28
CA ASP A 365 3.38 -18.04 11.08
C ASP A 365 4.31 -17.58 9.94
N GLU A 366 4.55 -18.47 9.00
CA GLU A 366 5.42 -18.20 7.84
C GLU A 366 4.71 -17.35 6.76
N SER A 367 3.44 -16.97 6.95
CA SER A 367 2.66 -16.28 5.91
C SER A 367 3.17 -14.88 5.57
N GLY A 368 3.94 -14.26 6.47
CA GLY A 368 4.40 -12.87 6.33
C GLY A 368 3.26 -11.86 6.24
N SER A 369 2.07 -12.21 6.72
CA SER A 369 0.84 -11.40 6.57
C SER A 369 0.74 -10.23 7.54
N ILE A 370 1.66 -10.12 8.51
CA ILE A 370 1.69 -9.07 9.54
C ILE A 370 2.90 -8.17 9.35
N HIS A 371 2.64 -6.87 9.30
CA HIS A 371 3.68 -5.84 9.23
C HIS A 371 4.05 -5.35 10.62
N PHE A 372 5.36 -5.16 10.87
CA PHE A 372 5.86 -4.62 12.13
C PHE A 372 6.40 -3.22 11.94
N LEU A 373 5.99 -2.31 12.81
CA LEU A 373 6.40 -0.92 12.84
C LEU A 373 7.09 -0.56 14.14
N ASN A 374 8.16 0.22 14.03
CA ASN A 374 8.77 0.89 15.16
C ASN A 374 8.09 2.25 15.36
N ALA A 375 7.58 2.49 16.55
CA ALA A 375 6.94 3.75 16.92
C ALA A 375 7.94 4.83 17.37
N TYR A 376 9.19 4.48 17.65
CA TYR A 376 10.17 5.40 18.28
C TYR A 376 9.68 6.01 19.61
N GLY A 377 8.86 5.25 20.33
CA GLY A 377 8.32 5.60 21.65
C GLY A 377 6.79 5.61 21.73
N LYS A 378 6.27 5.64 22.95
CA LYS A 378 4.84 5.44 23.27
C LYS A 378 3.95 6.52 22.67
N SER A 379 4.34 7.79 22.77
CA SER A 379 3.56 8.92 22.24
C SER A 379 3.41 8.89 20.71
N ALA A 380 4.38 8.32 20.01
CA ALA A 380 4.31 8.14 18.56
C ALA A 380 3.45 6.92 18.20
N ALA A 381 3.46 5.85 19.02
CA ALA A 381 2.56 4.72 18.84
C ALA A 381 1.10 5.17 18.82
N ILE A 382 0.72 6.10 19.72
CA ILE A 382 -0.64 6.69 19.76
C ILE A 382 -1.03 7.29 18.40
N LYS A 383 -0.13 8.06 17.79
CA LYS A 383 -0.40 8.68 16.47
C LYS A 383 -0.50 7.67 15.33
N MET A 384 0.19 6.53 15.44
CA MET A 384 0.19 5.50 14.40
C MET A 384 -1.07 4.63 14.41
N THR A 385 -1.84 4.60 15.50
CA THR A 385 -3.06 3.78 15.59
C THR A 385 -4.22 4.36 14.81
N ASP A 386 -4.42 5.67 14.82
CA ASP A 386 -5.54 6.35 14.16
C ASP A 386 -5.64 6.05 12.66
N PRO A 387 -4.55 6.12 11.87
CA PRO A 387 -4.57 5.73 10.46
C PRO A 387 -5.11 4.31 10.23
N TYR A 388 -4.62 3.32 10.98
CA TYR A 388 -5.03 1.93 10.81
C TYR A 388 -6.47 1.69 11.21
N ARG A 389 -6.92 2.33 12.30
CA ARG A 389 -8.31 2.29 12.74
C ARG A 389 -9.23 2.86 11.67
N ASN A 390 -8.90 4.04 11.13
CA ASN A 390 -9.69 4.71 10.09
C ASN A 390 -9.73 3.87 8.80
N MET A 391 -8.63 3.23 8.45
CA MET A 391 -8.51 2.40 7.24
C MET A 391 -8.97 0.95 7.41
N GLY A 392 -9.40 0.55 8.63
CA GLY A 392 -9.89 -0.80 8.91
C GLY A 392 -8.82 -1.88 8.76
N THR A 393 -7.56 -1.56 9.06
CA THR A 393 -6.50 -2.54 9.15
C THR A 393 -6.42 -3.07 10.56
N GLY A 394 -6.45 -4.39 10.75
CA GLY A 394 -6.23 -5.00 12.06
C GLY A 394 -4.87 -4.55 12.59
N HIS A 395 -4.84 -3.97 13.81
CA HIS A 395 -3.59 -3.45 14.36
C HIS A 395 -3.53 -3.64 15.87
N ALA A 396 -2.32 -3.87 16.37
CA ALA A 396 -2.03 -4.00 17.78
C ALA A 396 -0.81 -3.17 18.16
N VAL A 397 -0.77 -2.72 19.40
CA VAL A 397 0.36 -2.01 20.00
C VAL A 397 0.94 -2.87 21.11
N ILE A 398 2.24 -3.10 21.08
CA ILE A 398 2.99 -3.77 22.15
C ILE A 398 3.79 -2.70 22.89
N VAL A 399 3.60 -2.63 24.21
CA VAL A 399 4.27 -1.67 25.10
C VAL A 399 4.88 -2.35 26.30
N ASP A 400 5.98 -1.78 26.82
CA ASP A 400 6.58 -2.24 28.06
C ASP A 400 5.62 -1.99 29.25
N PHE A 401 5.84 -2.73 30.34
CA PHE A 401 5.04 -2.62 31.57
C PHE A 401 4.99 -1.21 32.14
N ASP A 402 6.04 -0.42 31.91
CA ASP A 402 6.15 0.95 32.42
C ASP A 402 5.18 1.96 31.76
N ILE A 403 4.35 1.55 30.82
CA ILE A 403 3.21 2.33 30.33
C ILE A 403 2.25 2.68 31.47
N LEU A 404 2.09 1.80 32.44
CA LEU A 404 1.22 1.97 33.60
C LEU A 404 1.71 3.07 34.55
N ARG A 405 2.98 3.50 34.45
CA ARG A 405 3.53 4.56 35.28
C ARG A 405 2.93 5.93 35.00
N ASP A 406 2.60 6.21 33.75
CA ASP A 406 1.99 7.48 33.34
C ASP A 406 0.54 7.25 32.92
N GLY A 407 -0.39 7.44 33.84
CA GLY A 407 -1.82 7.24 33.61
C GLY A 407 -2.37 8.12 32.48
N SER A 408 -1.75 9.26 32.20
CA SER A 408 -2.18 10.14 31.11
C SER A 408 -1.78 9.59 29.75
N GLU A 409 -0.60 9.00 29.65
CA GLU A 409 -0.13 8.34 28.43
C GLU A 409 -0.87 7.03 28.20
N PHE A 410 -1.06 6.23 29.25
CA PHE A 410 -1.84 4.99 29.20
C PHE A 410 -3.29 5.25 28.75
N ARG A 411 -3.97 6.24 29.36
CA ARG A 411 -5.32 6.66 28.96
C ARG A 411 -5.39 7.05 27.47
N ARG A 412 -4.47 7.91 27.01
CA ARG A 412 -4.44 8.32 25.58
C ARG A 412 -4.27 7.14 24.64
N LEU A 413 -3.45 6.16 25.01
CA LEU A 413 -3.25 4.96 24.19
C LEU A 413 -4.49 4.07 24.16
N VAL A 414 -5.16 3.87 25.31
CA VAL A 414 -6.45 3.15 25.39
C VAL A 414 -7.50 3.84 24.51
N GLU A 415 -7.66 5.16 24.62
CA GLU A 415 -8.64 5.93 23.84
C GLU A 415 -8.31 5.92 22.33
N ALA A 416 -7.04 5.99 21.94
CA ALA A 416 -6.59 5.90 20.55
C ALA A 416 -6.93 4.54 19.93
N LEU A 417 -6.86 3.47 20.70
CA LEU A 417 -7.26 2.13 20.28
C LEU A 417 -8.79 1.88 20.35
N GLY A 418 -9.55 2.90 20.74
CA GLY A 418 -11.03 2.84 20.80
C GLY A 418 -11.59 2.31 22.10
N GLY A 419 -10.76 2.15 23.15
CA GLY A 419 -11.21 1.78 24.49
C GLY A 419 -11.84 2.95 25.24
N ALA A 420 -12.81 2.67 26.13
CA ALA A 420 -13.38 3.65 27.02
C ALA A 420 -12.60 3.68 28.35
N TRP A 421 -11.95 4.79 28.67
CA TRP A 421 -11.14 4.90 29.89
C TRP A 421 -11.88 4.50 31.17
N SER A 422 -13.17 4.79 31.26
CA SER A 422 -14.01 4.41 32.41
C SER A 422 -14.01 2.91 32.73
N SER A 423 -13.69 2.04 31.78
CA SER A 423 -13.58 0.59 31.99
C SER A 423 -12.26 0.18 32.65
N TYR A 424 -11.27 1.05 32.64
CA TYR A 424 -9.91 0.80 33.14
C TYR A 424 -9.62 1.57 34.44
N GLU A 425 -10.20 2.75 34.60
CA GLU A 425 -9.87 3.74 35.63
C GLU A 425 -9.92 3.17 37.04
N GLY A 426 -10.96 2.37 37.35
CA GLY A 426 -11.13 1.81 38.68
C GLY A 426 -10.06 0.78 39.05
N ASP A 427 -9.73 -0.13 38.15
CA ASP A 427 -8.69 -1.13 38.38
C ASP A 427 -7.30 -0.51 38.32
N TYR A 428 -7.11 0.47 37.42
CA TYR A 428 -5.86 1.21 37.33
C TYR A 428 -5.56 1.98 38.62
N GLN A 429 -6.52 2.73 39.18
CA GLN A 429 -6.32 3.47 40.43
C GLN A 429 -5.99 2.51 41.58
N ARG A 430 -6.73 1.40 41.73
CA ARG A 430 -6.46 0.38 42.76
C ARG A 430 -5.09 -0.24 42.59
N LEU A 431 -4.63 -0.47 41.35
CA LEU A 431 -3.28 -0.97 41.08
C LEU A 431 -2.21 0.04 41.49
N MET A 432 -2.44 1.33 41.23
CA MET A 432 -1.50 2.39 41.64
C MET A 432 -1.44 2.49 43.17
N ASP A 433 -2.58 2.44 43.85
CA ASP A 433 -2.66 2.43 45.30
C ASP A 433 -1.94 1.19 45.92
N ASP A 434 -2.08 0.01 45.31
CA ASP A 434 -1.37 -1.23 45.74
C ASP A 434 0.15 -1.11 45.55
N ILE A 435 0.60 -0.54 44.44
CA ILE A 435 2.03 -0.30 44.17
C ILE A 435 2.59 0.70 45.18
N GLU A 436 1.87 1.77 45.49
CA GLU A 436 2.29 2.77 46.45
C GLU A 436 2.29 2.21 47.89
N ALA A 437 1.32 1.41 48.26
CA ALA A 437 1.26 0.76 49.56
C ALA A 437 2.35 -0.32 49.76
N ALA A 438 2.73 -0.99 48.69
CA ALA A 438 3.80 -1.99 48.72
C ALA A 438 5.22 -1.38 48.73
N ASP A 439 5.32 -0.10 48.36
CA ASP A 439 6.59 0.60 48.26
C ASP A 439 7.17 0.85 49.67
N ARG A 440 8.43 0.49 49.85
CA ARG A 440 9.21 0.70 51.09
C ARG A 440 10.29 1.73 50.83
N PRO A 441 10.01 3.02 51.09
CA PRO A 441 11.01 4.08 50.87
C PRO A 441 12.31 3.88 51.61
N GLU A 442 12.25 3.25 52.81
CA GLU A 442 13.41 2.97 53.65
C GLU A 442 14.39 2.01 53.00
N ASP A 443 13.87 0.92 52.40
CA ASP A 443 14.70 -0.06 51.69
C ASP A 443 15.34 0.57 50.44
N ARG A 444 14.59 1.45 49.75
CA ARG A 444 15.12 2.20 48.62
C ARG A 444 16.19 3.21 48.98
N LEU A 445 16.00 3.92 50.09
CA LEU A 445 16.98 4.85 50.61
C LEU A 445 18.29 4.11 50.99
N ALA A 446 18.20 2.95 51.64
CA ALA A 446 19.35 2.13 51.97
C ALA A 446 20.06 1.64 50.69
N ALA A 447 19.33 1.19 49.67
CA ALA A 447 19.90 0.78 48.39
C ALA A 447 20.50 1.94 47.59
N ALA A 448 19.92 3.12 47.67
CA ALA A 448 20.46 4.34 47.06
C ALA A 448 21.71 4.82 47.77
N ASP A 449 21.77 4.73 49.11
CA ASP A 449 22.96 5.09 49.89
C ASP A 449 24.15 4.22 49.47
N ILE A 450 24.01 2.91 49.36
CA ILE A 450 25.07 2.01 48.86
C ILE A 450 25.58 2.51 47.49
N ALA A 451 24.71 2.83 46.55
CA ALA A 451 25.11 3.29 45.23
C ALA A 451 25.80 4.68 45.26
N ILE A 452 25.39 5.55 46.19
CA ILE A 452 26.04 6.83 46.43
C ILE A 452 27.46 6.61 47.01
N GLN A 453 27.64 5.68 47.95
CA GLN A 453 28.94 5.33 48.48
C GLN A 453 29.90 4.80 47.41
N GLU A 454 29.40 3.92 46.52
CA GLU A 454 30.17 3.44 45.35
C GLU A 454 30.57 4.62 44.44
N MET A 455 29.67 5.56 44.20
CA MET A 455 29.94 6.76 43.42
C MET A 455 31.00 7.64 44.05
N LEU A 456 30.93 7.85 45.37
CA LEU A 456 31.90 8.63 46.11
C LEU A 456 33.29 7.95 46.08
N ALA A 457 33.35 6.64 46.16
CA ALA A 457 34.60 5.88 46.04
C ALA A 457 35.28 6.11 44.67
N ILE A 458 34.51 6.13 43.59
CA ILE A 458 35.00 6.43 42.23
C ILE A 458 35.51 7.88 42.15
N VAL A 459 34.76 8.84 42.66
CA VAL A 459 35.15 10.26 42.66
C VAL A 459 36.48 10.49 43.43
N ARG A 460 36.69 9.75 44.51
CA ARG A 460 37.87 9.85 45.36
C ARG A 460 39.06 8.99 44.91
N SER A 461 38.89 8.18 43.85
CA SER A 461 39.97 7.31 43.34
C SER A 461 41.05 8.11 42.61
N ASP A 462 42.28 7.56 42.56
CA ASP A 462 43.44 8.17 41.87
C ASP A 462 43.41 8.02 40.34
N ARG A 463 42.26 7.63 39.75
CA ARG A 463 42.12 7.49 38.31
C ARG A 463 42.14 8.86 37.61
N LEU A 464 42.54 8.87 36.34
CA LEU A 464 42.49 10.08 35.51
C LEU A 464 41.05 10.67 35.49
N PRO A 465 40.87 11.99 35.43
CA PRO A 465 39.56 12.63 35.49
C PRO A 465 38.55 12.09 34.47
N ARG A 466 39.01 11.79 33.26
CA ARG A 466 38.16 11.23 32.18
C ARG A 466 37.66 9.82 32.52
N ASP A 467 38.52 8.99 33.12
CA ASP A 467 38.18 7.61 33.51
C ASP A 467 37.25 7.59 34.71
N ARG A 468 37.43 8.50 35.66
CA ARG A 468 36.51 8.73 36.78
C ARG A 468 35.12 9.14 36.26
N PHE A 469 35.07 10.10 35.35
CA PHE A 469 33.82 10.57 34.75
C PHE A 469 33.09 9.45 34.01
N ASN A 470 33.78 8.64 33.22
CA ASN A 470 33.20 7.50 32.54
C ASN A 470 32.71 6.42 33.53
N ALA A 471 33.44 6.17 34.58
CA ALA A 471 33.07 5.22 35.62
C ALA A 471 31.85 5.67 36.45
N LEU A 472 31.63 6.98 36.60
CA LEU A 472 30.47 7.54 37.31
C LEU A 472 29.13 7.35 36.57
N ARG A 473 29.12 7.15 35.26
CA ARG A 473 27.87 6.97 34.48
C ARG A 473 27.02 5.85 35.03
N TYR A 474 27.63 4.74 35.42
CA TYR A 474 26.90 3.58 35.93
C TYR A 474 26.30 3.80 37.33
N PRO A 475 27.06 4.24 38.35
CA PRO A 475 26.51 4.52 39.67
C PRO A 475 25.45 5.62 39.69
N LEU A 476 25.62 6.70 38.91
CA LEU A 476 24.61 7.74 38.77
C LEU A 476 23.27 7.18 38.28
N ARG A 477 23.30 6.32 37.26
CA ARG A 477 22.09 5.65 36.78
C ARG A 477 21.54 4.70 37.83
N SER A 478 22.38 3.95 38.52
CA SER A 478 22.00 3.04 39.59
C SER A 478 21.29 3.77 40.75
N VAL A 479 21.76 4.94 41.18
CA VAL A 479 21.09 5.76 42.19
C VAL A 479 19.69 6.17 41.72
N LYS A 480 19.58 6.64 40.48
CA LYS A 480 18.27 6.99 39.89
C LYS A 480 17.32 5.80 39.83
N ASP A 481 17.84 4.65 39.42
CA ASP A 481 17.04 3.44 39.27
C ASP A 481 16.57 2.92 40.64
N LYS A 482 17.42 2.88 41.63
CA LYS A 482 17.10 2.43 42.98
C LYS A 482 16.18 3.42 43.75
N ALA A 483 16.16 4.67 43.37
CA ALA A 483 15.28 5.67 43.93
C ALA A 483 13.82 5.56 43.47
N SER A 484 13.51 4.68 42.51
CA SER A 484 12.16 4.53 41.93
C SER A 484 11.64 3.11 42.08
N ALA A 485 10.45 2.92 42.68
CA ALA A 485 9.73 1.64 42.72
C ALA A 485 9.50 1.06 41.31
N TRP A 486 9.26 1.92 40.34
CA TRP A 486 9.04 1.55 38.96
C TRP A 486 10.25 0.92 38.24
N SER A 487 11.46 1.14 38.73
CA SER A 487 12.66 0.51 38.13
C SER A 487 12.69 -1.00 38.35
N GLU A 488 12.18 -1.45 39.50
CA GLU A 488 12.06 -2.88 39.79
C GLU A 488 10.87 -3.50 39.05
N LEU A 489 9.71 -2.82 39.08
CA LEU A 489 8.52 -3.23 38.34
C LEU A 489 8.79 -3.30 36.83
N LYS A 490 9.55 -2.35 36.28
CA LYS A 490 9.96 -2.41 34.86
C LYS A 490 10.76 -3.68 34.52
N ARG A 491 11.54 -4.19 35.47
CA ARG A 491 12.36 -5.40 35.29
C ARG A 491 11.59 -6.70 35.55
N LEU A 492 10.70 -6.71 36.54
CA LEU A 492 9.98 -7.89 37.00
C LEU A 492 8.54 -7.98 36.43
N GLY A 493 7.99 -6.86 35.98
CA GLY A 493 6.62 -6.77 35.49
C GLY A 493 5.61 -7.24 36.52
N ARG A 494 4.69 -8.07 36.08
CA ARG A 494 3.65 -8.69 36.89
C ARG A 494 4.20 -9.39 38.16
N GLU A 495 5.35 -10.06 38.04
CA GLU A 495 5.93 -10.80 39.16
C GLU A 495 6.45 -9.88 40.29
N GLY A 496 6.72 -8.61 40.00
CA GLY A 496 7.06 -7.60 40.98
C GLY A 496 5.88 -7.03 41.78
N LEU A 497 4.65 -7.37 41.39
CA LEU A 497 3.42 -6.92 42.07
C LEU A 497 3.07 -7.82 43.24
N THR A 498 2.28 -7.28 44.21
CA THR A 498 1.61 -8.07 45.25
C THR A 498 0.62 -9.08 44.64
N LEU A 499 0.11 -10.03 45.40
CA LEU A 499 -0.93 -10.95 44.92
C LEU A 499 -2.20 -10.18 44.49
N GLY A 500 -2.57 -9.12 45.21
CA GLY A 500 -3.71 -8.25 44.86
C GLY A 500 -3.43 -7.46 43.57
N GLY A 501 -2.23 -6.87 43.49
CA GLY A 501 -1.77 -6.14 42.31
C GLY A 501 -1.71 -7.00 41.04
N ARG A 502 -1.30 -8.27 41.15
CA ARG A 502 -1.31 -9.21 40.01
C ARG A 502 -2.71 -9.45 39.45
N ALA A 503 -3.71 -9.63 40.32
CA ALA A 503 -5.10 -9.79 39.88
C ALA A 503 -5.64 -8.55 39.19
N LEU A 504 -5.31 -7.35 39.69
CA LEU A 504 -5.71 -6.07 39.07
C LEU A 504 -5.01 -5.90 37.70
N PHE A 505 -3.72 -6.21 37.62
CA PHE A 505 -2.99 -6.16 36.35
C PHE A 505 -3.56 -7.13 35.32
N ASP A 506 -3.88 -8.37 35.72
CA ASP A 506 -4.45 -9.38 34.82
C ASP A 506 -5.80 -8.92 34.24
N ASN A 507 -6.64 -8.23 35.05
CA ASN A 507 -7.89 -7.63 34.57
C ASN A 507 -7.61 -6.50 33.54
N ILE A 508 -6.71 -5.59 33.87
CA ILE A 508 -6.32 -4.49 32.97
C ILE A 508 -5.76 -5.03 31.67
N GLU A 509 -4.85 -6.01 31.72
CA GLU A 509 -4.23 -6.62 30.56
C GLU A 509 -5.26 -7.33 29.68
N ALA A 510 -6.21 -8.03 30.28
CA ALA A 510 -7.28 -8.71 29.54
C ALA A 510 -8.19 -7.71 28.79
N GLU A 511 -8.56 -6.59 29.45
CA GLU A 511 -9.34 -5.53 28.79
C GLU A 511 -8.52 -4.83 27.70
N CYS A 512 -7.22 -4.56 27.95
CA CYS A 512 -6.31 -3.99 26.95
C CYS A 512 -6.19 -4.89 25.71
N ALA A 513 -6.06 -6.19 25.90
CA ALA A 513 -5.94 -7.14 24.79
C ALA A 513 -7.17 -7.14 23.87
N ARG A 514 -8.37 -6.83 24.39
CA ARG A 514 -9.62 -6.72 23.59
C ARG A 514 -9.61 -5.56 22.60
N ILE A 515 -8.83 -4.54 22.88
CA ILE A 515 -8.70 -3.37 21.99
C ILE A 515 -7.38 -3.37 21.21
N GLY A 516 -6.56 -4.42 21.31
CA GLY A 516 -5.28 -4.53 20.62
C GLY A 516 -4.11 -3.87 21.34
N LEU A 517 -4.23 -3.56 22.63
CA LEU A 517 -3.13 -3.11 23.46
C LEU A 517 -2.55 -4.28 24.25
N PHE A 518 -1.30 -4.62 23.99
CA PHE A 518 -0.60 -5.71 24.64
C PHE A 518 0.53 -5.18 25.52
N ILE A 519 0.37 -5.34 26.83
CA ILE A 519 1.38 -4.92 27.81
C ILE A 519 2.30 -6.10 28.08
N VAL A 520 3.63 -5.89 28.01
CA VAL A 520 4.64 -6.91 28.27
C VAL A 520 4.56 -7.35 29.74
N PRO A 521 4.10 -8.57 30.04
CA PRO A 521 3.84 -8.96 31.44
C PRO A 521 5.10 -9.19 32.25
N CYS A 522 6.23 -9.50 31.62
CA CYS A 522 7.52 -9.69 32.29
C CYS A 522 8.29 -8.39 32.52
N GLY A 523 7.67 -7.23 32.25
CA GLY A 523 8.26 -5.92 32.50
C GLY A 523 8.81 -5.27 31.24
N GLU A 524 9.99 -5.64 30.82
CA GLU A 524 10.62 -5.17 29.60
C GLU A 524 11.09 -6.37 28.74
N ARG A 525 11.38 -6.12 27.47
CA ARG A 525 11.79 -7.14 26.49
C ARG A 525 12.91 -8.05 27.00
N GLU A 526 13.90 -7.47 27.71
CA GLU A 526 15.06 -8.19 28.21
C GLU A 526 14.71 -9.28 29.24
N ALA A 527 13.51 -9.25 29.79
CA ALA A 527 13.02 -10.25 30.75
C ALA A 527 12.27 -11.43 30.11
N TRP A 528 12.10 -11.45 28.79
CA TRP A 528 11.41 -12.56 28.12
C TRP A 528 12.15 -13.90 28.12
N LEU A 529 13.49 -13.89 28.15
CA LEU A 529 14.31 -15.09 27.93
C LEU A 529 15.18 -15.46 29.15
N PRO A 530 14.59 -15.57 30.37
CA PRO A 530 15.36 -15.95 31.56
C PRO A 530 15.94 -17.37 31.40
N GLY A 531 17.24 -17.53 31.71
CA GLY A 531 17.92 -18.83 31.58
C GLY A 531 18.29 -19.23 30.14
N ILE A 532 17.85 -18.50 29.12
CA ILE A 532 18.23 -18.69 27.71
C ILE A 532 19.28 -17.65 27.31
N VAL A 533 19.03 -16.39 27.67
CA VAL A 533 19.94 -15.26 27.43
C VAL A 533 20.14 -14.50 28.74
N ASP A 534 21.38 -14.30 29.14
CA ASP A 534 21.68 -13.53 30.35
C ASP A 534 21.22 -12.08 30.20
N TYR A 535 20.56 -11.57 31.24
CA TYR A 535 20.14 -10.19 31.29
C TYR A 535 21.32 -9.26 31.10
N SER A 536 21.30 -8.40 30.13
CA SER A 536 22.37 -7.43 29.84
C SER A 536 21.82 -6.02 29.73
N ARG A 537 22.49 -5.08 30.38
CA ARG A 537 22.18 -3.64 30.22
C ARG A 537 22.61 -3.09 28.86
N ASN A 538 23.48 -3.81 28.14
CA ASN A 538 23.75 -3.53 26.73
C ASN A 538 22.63 -4.11 25.88
N LYS A 539 21.61 -3.28 25.61
CA LYS A 539 20.39 -3.68 24.87
C LYS A 539 20.69 -4.24 23.48
N SER A 540 21.72 -3.75 22.80
CA SER A 540 22.13 -4.25 21.48
C SER A 540 22.70 -5.66 21.57
N ALA A 541 23.65 -5.88 22.47
CA ALA A 541 24.27 -7.20 22.66
C ALA A 541 23.22 -8.25 23.13
N TRP A 542 22.29 -7.85 24.01
CA TRP A 542 21.20 -8.72 24.43
C TRP A 542 20.29 -9.08 23.25
N THR A 543 19.94 -8.10 22.41
CA THR A 543 19.08 -8.32 21.23
C THR A 543 19.73 -9.30 20.25
N GLU A 544 21.03 -9.16 19.99
CA GLU A 544 21.77 -10.08 19.11
C GLU A 544 21.78 -11.51 19.68
N ALA A 545 22.05 -11.68 20.98
CA ALA A 545 22.03 -12.98 21.64
C ALA A 545 20.61 -13.60 21.64
N ALA A 546 19.59 -12.80 21.87
CA ALA A 546 18.19 -13.23 21.84
C ALA A 546 17.77 -13.68 20.44
N LEU A 547 18.10 -12.92 19.40
CA LEU A 547 17.81 -13.29 18.00
C LEU A 547 18.50 -14.60 17.62
N ALA A 548 19.77 -14.78 18.04
CA ALA A 548 20.49 -16.02 17.82
C ALA A 548 19.80 -17.19 18.53
N ALA A 549 19.43 -17.04 19.81
CA ALA A 549 18.76 -18.08 20.59
C ALA A 549 17.39 -18.47 19.97
N ILE A 550 16.60 -17.49 19.50
CA ILE A 550 15.33 -17.73 18.82
C ILE A 550 15.58 -18.48 17.50
N THR A 551 16.55 -18.04 16.71
CA THR A 551 16.89 -18.67 15.43
C THR A 551 17.37 -20.11 15.60
N ASP A 552 18.15 -20.40 16.65
CA ASP A 552 18.65 -21.74 17.01
C ASP A 552 17.54 -22.67 17.58
N GLY A 553 16.28 -22.20 17.64
CA GLY A 553 15.17 -23.01 18.14
C GLY A 553 15.17 -23.24 19.66
N LYS A 554 15.82 -22.37 20.44
CA LYS A 554 15.86 -22.50 21.91
C LYS A 554 14.55 -22.08 22.58
N LEU A 555 13.62 -21.45 21.86
CA LEU A 555 12.26 -21.19 22.32
C LEU A 555 11.39 -22.43 22.11
N GLN A 556 11.01 -23.09 23.20
CA GLN A 556 10.06 -24.19 23.17
C GLN A 556 8.64 -23.71 22.83
N ASP A 557 7.78 -24.63 22.40
CA ASP A 557 6.42 -24.28 21.95
C ASP A 557 5.54 -23.69 23.05
N ASP A 558 5.78 -24.07 24.32
CA ASP A 558 5.07 -23.58 25.50
C ASP A 558 5.67 -22.28 26.09
N HIS A 559 6.70 -21.72 25.47
CA HIS A 559 7.37 -20.53 25.99
C HIS A 559 6.41 -19.33 26.04
N PRO A 560 6.37 -18.56 27.16
CA PRO A 560 5.43 -17.44 27.35
C PRO A 560 5.47 -16.39 26.23
N LEU A 561 6.63 -16.09 25.66
CA LEU A 561 6.76 -15.16 24.54
C LEU A 561 6.04 -15.68 23.28
N ARG A 562 6.08 -16.98 22.99
CA ARG A 562 5.33 -17.57 21.86
C ARG A 562 3.82 -17.44 22.10
N ALA A 563 3.34 -17.78 23.30
CA ALA A 563 1.93 -17.64 23.67
C ALA A 563 1.46 -16.17 23.55
N PHE A 564 2.29 -15.22 23.99
CA PHE A 564 2.03 -13.80 23.85
C PHE A 564 1.90 -13.41 22.37
N MET A 565 2.84 -13.79 21.52
CA MET A 565 2.80 -13.47 20.09
C MET A 565 1.66 -14.15 19.33
N ILE A 566 1.22 -15.36 19.76
CA ILE A 566 0.02 -16.01 19.23
C ILE A 566 -1.23 -15.16 19.53
N ARG A 567 -1.37 -14.62 20.74
CA ARG A 567 -2.48 -13.72 21.11
C ARG A 567 -2.49 -12.46 20.25
N VAL A 568 -1.33 -11.81 20.10
CA VAL A 568 -1.16 -10.63 19.23
C VAL A 568 -1.56 -10.94 17.79
N ARG A 569 -1.04 -12.04 17.23
CA ARG A 569 -1.35 -12.50 15.88
C ARG A 569 -2.86 -12.73 15.70
N ASN A 570 -3.48 -13.47 16.60
CA ASN A 570 -4.89 -13.79 16.48
C ASN A 570 -5.76 -12.54 16.54
N PHE A 571 -5.39 -11.55 17.34
CA PHE A 571 -6.10 -10.27 17.40
C PHE A 571 -5.99 -9.49 16.09
N VAL A 572 -4.81 -9.33 15.51
CA VAL A 572 -4.63 -8.52 14.29
C VAL A 572 -5.15 -9.17 13.02
N LEU A 573 -5.36 -10.51 13.03
CA LEU A 573 -5.88 -11.26 11.89
C LEU A 573 -7.38 -11.59 12.00
N ALA A 574 -8.00 -11.32 13.16
CA ALA A 574 -9.45 -11.47 13.37
C ALA A 574 -10.22 -10.41 12.58
#